data_096e00d20f0cbe136819331890d20ffc
#
_entry.id   096e00d20f0cbe136819331890d20ffc
#
_cell.length_a   1.000
_cell.length_b   1.000
_cell.length_c   1.000
_cell.angle_alpha   90.00
_cell.angle_beta   90.00
_cell.angle_gamma   90.00
#
_symmetry.space_group_name_H-M   'P 1'
#
loop_
_entity.id
_entity.type
_entity.pdbx_description
1 polymer ?
#
loop_
_entity_poly.entity_id
_entity_poly.type
_entity_poly.pdbx_seq_one_letter_code
_entity_poly.pdbx_strand_id
1 'polypeptide(L)'
;MEPSVSNLEICNLAYQGKFDILKSKILSNKSLANKTDQDHRTVLHWACSAGHTDIVEFILSLNVEIDLKDDASWAPLHIAASAGREEIVRRLISRGAQLNIINQNGCTPLHYAASKDRYEIALMLLENGADPNATDKFESTPLHRAASKGNFRLIQLLLKHGASTNIQDSEGNTPLHLACDEERSEAAKLLVEHGSSIYIENKEEKTPLQIAKGGLGPLLRRIVEG
;
A
#
# COMPACT_ATOMS: atom_id res chain seq x y z
N MET A 1 -6.26 19.95 -25.39
CA MET A 1 -7.03 20.20 -24.16
C MET A 1 -6.41 19.31 -23.07
N GLU A 2 -5.89 19.91 -21.97
CA GLU A 2 -5.37 19.14 -20.86
C GLU A 2 -6.51 18.31 -20.23
N PRO A 3 -6.27 17.06 -19.80
CA PRO A 3 -7.33 16.21 -19.29
C PRO A 3 -7.92 16.79 -17.99
N SER A 4 -9.24 16.90 -17.96
CA SER A 4 -9.98 17.25 -16.76
C SER A 4 -10.25 15.98 -15.95
N VAL A 5 -9.79 15.93 -14.70
CA VAL A 5 -9.96 14.80 -13.79
C VAL A 5 -11.03 15.06 -12.74
N SER A 6 -11.45 16.31 -12.58
CA SER A 6 -12.38 16.76 -11.53
C SER A 6 -13.36 17.80 -12.06
N ASN A 7 -14.53 17.87 -11.43
CA ASN A 7 -15.49 18.95 -11.69
C ASN A 7 -15.09 20.29 -11.02
N LEU A 8 -14.04 20.29 -10.21
CA LEU A 8 -13.50 21.50 -9.58
C LEU A 8 -12.22 21.95 -10.29
N GLU A 9 -12.21 23.21 -10.74
CA GLU A 9 -11.02 23.82 -11.36
C GLU A 9 -9.79 23.69 -10.46
N ILE A 10 -9.94 23.96 -9.16
CA ILE A 10 -8.83 23.91 -8.21
C ILE A 10 -8.17 22.52 -8.14
N CYS A 11 -8.95 21.46 -8.24
CA CYS A 11 -8.46 20.08 -8.26
C CYS A 11 -7.74 19.75 -9.59
N ASN A 12 -8.24 20.24 -10.71
CA ASN A 12 -7.56 20.12 -12.02
C ASN A 12 -6.22 20.84 -12.03
N LEU A 13 -6.14 22.03 -11.45
CA LEU A 13 -4.88 22.77 -11.29
C LEU A 13 -3.88 21.99 -10.43
N ALA A 14 -4.35 21.33 -9.35
CA ALA A 14 -3.51 20.48 -8.51
C ALA A 14 -2.97 19.28 -9.29
N TYR A 15 -3.81 18.61 -10.07
CA TYR A 15 -3.40 17.47 -10.89
C TYR A 15 -2.42 17.87 -12.00
N GLN A 16 -2.64 19.03 -12.63
CA GLN A 16 -1.80 19.54 -13.70
C GLN A 16 -0.49 20.19 -13.23
N GLY A 17 -0.31 20.39 -11.93
CA GLY A 17 0.88 21.02 -11.38
C GLY A 17 0.95 22.54 -11.60
N LYS A 18 -0.19 23.21 -11.79
CA LYS A 18 -0.26 24.66 -12.00
C LYS A 18 -0.15 25.42 -10.67
N PHE A 19 1.02 25.34 -10.04
CA PHE A 19 1.25 25.78 -8.67
C PHE A 19 0.92 27.28 -8.45
N ASP A 20 1.44 28.17 -9.28
CA ASP A 20 1.25 29.62 -9.08
C ASP A 20 -0.22 30.04 -9.16
N ILE A 21 -0.95 29.48 -10.13
CA ILE A 21 -2.39 29.75 -10.29
C ILE A 21 -3.17 29.18 -9.12
N LEU A 22 -2.90 27.93 -8.72
CA LEU A 22 -3.52 27.27 -7.58
C LEU A 22 -3.29 28.06 -6.30
N LYS A 23 -2.04 28.44 -6.03
CA LYS A 23 -1.66 29.22 -4.85
C LYS A 23 -2.40 30.54 -4.78
N SER A 24 -2.41 31.31 -5.89
CA SER A 24 -3.12 32.58 -5.98
C SER A 24 -4.62 32.44 -5.68
N LYS A 25 -5.27 31.42 -6.26
CA LYS A 25 -6.71 31.16 -6.03
C LYS A 25 -7.00 30.79 -4.58
N ILE A 26 -6.20 29.92 -3.96
CA ILE A 26 -6.40 29.51 -2.56
C ILE A 26 -6.12 30.67 -1.60
N LEU A 27 -5.11 31.50 -1.84
CA LEU A 27 -4.84 32.68 -1.01
C LEU A 27 -6.00 33.70 -1.08
N SER A 28 -6.65 33.80 -2.24
CA SER A 28 -7.84 34.66 -2.41
C SER A 28 -9.10 34.05 -1.77
N ASN A 29 -9.22 32.75 -1.75
CA ASN A 29 -10.34 32.01 -1.15
C ASN A 29 -9.84 30.72 -0.49
N LYS A 30 -9.57 30.81 0.81
CA LYS A 30 -9.00 29.70 1.59
C LYS A 30 -9.91 28.46 1.66
N SER A 31 -11.21 28.62 1.46
CA SER A 31 -12.16 27.49 1.47
C SER A 31 -11.88 26.49 0.35
N LEU A 32 -11.22 26.91 -0.73
CA LEU A 32 -10.85 26.03 -1.85
C LEU A 32 -9.90 24.90 -1.44
N ALA A 33 -9.09 25.12 -0.39
CA ALA A 33 -8.14 24.09 0.10
C ALA A 33 -8.83 22.85 0.65
N ASN A 34 -10.06 22.99 1.17
CA ASN A 34 -10.84 21.89 1.78
C ASN A 34 -12.05 21.48 0.94
N LYS A 35 -12.27 22.10 -0.21
CA LYS A 35 -13.41 21.79 -1.05
C LYS A 35 -13.24 20.42 -1.69
N THR A 36 -14.32 19.64 -1.68
CA THR A 36 -14.35 18.29 -2.28
C THR A 36 -15.05 18.30 -3.62
N ASP A 37 -14.54 17.51 -4.55
CA ASP A 37 -15.12 17.32 -5.88
C ASP A 37 -16.18 16.20 -5.91
N GLN A 38 -16.55 15.74 -7.12
CA GLN A 38 -17.53 14.68 -7.36
C GLN A 38 -17.18 13.32 -6.73
N ASP A 39 -15.88 13.08 -6.48
CA ASP A 39 -15.37 11.83 -5.87
C ASP A 39 -15.00 12.04 -4.38
N HIS A 40 -15.45 13.14 -3.79
CA HIS A 40 -15.09 13.55 -2.44
C HIS A 40 -13.59 13.81 -2.24
N ARG A 41 -12.87 14.11 -3.32
CA ARG A 41 -11.42 14.41 -3.33
C ARG A 41 -11.15 15.89 -3.20
N THR A 42 -10.10 16.23 -2.48
CA THR A 42 -9.56 17.58 -2.32
C THR A 42 -8.36 17.82 -3.24
N VAL A 43 -7.86 19.04 -3.27
CA VAL A 43 -6.59 19.39 -3.93
C VAL A 43 -5.42 18.54 -3.45
N LEU A 44 -5.40 18.13 -2.15
CA LEU A 44 -4.36 17.27 -1.60
C LEU A 44 -4.38 15.87 -2.22
N HIS A 45 -5.53 15.25 -2.38
CA HIS A 45 -5.67 13.96 -3.05
C HIS A 45 -5.09 14.01 -4.47
N TRP A 46 -5.46 15.02 -5.25
CA TRP A 46 -5.03 15.12 -6.63
C TRP A 46 -3.54 15.47 -6.79
N ALA A 47 -3.01 16.34 -5.91
CA ALA A 47 -1.59 16.63 -5.88
C ALA A 47 -0.75 15.40 -5.51
N CYS A 48 -1.21 14.58 -4.56
CA CYS A 48 -0.59 13.29 -4.21
C CYS A 48 -0.61 12.31 -5.39
N SER A 49 -1.73 12.22 -6.08
CA SER A 49 -1.87 11.34 -7.25
C SER A 49 -0.88 11.73 -8.36
N ALA A 50 -0.85 13.00 -8.70
CA ALA A 50 0.00 13.52 -9.78
C ALA A 50 1.49 13.60 -9.40
N GLY A 51 1.83 13.70 -8.11
CA GLY A 51 3.21 13.75 -7.63
C GLY A 51 3.78 15.17 -7.55
N HIS A 52 2.94 16.20 -7.38
CA HIS A 52 3.39 17.59 -7.26
C HIS A 52 3.72 17.93 -5.80
N THR A 53 4.96 17.69 -5.42
CA THR A 53 5.44 17.85 -4.04
C THR A 53 5.34 19.30 -3.55
N ASP A 54 5.60 20.29 -4.40
CA ASP A 54 5.48 21.71 -4.10
C ASP A 54 4.04 22.12 -3.72
N ILE A 55 3.05 21.61 -4.46
CA ILE A 55 1.63 21.82 -4.17
C ILE A 55 1.26 21.13 -2.86
N VAL A 56 1.68 19.89 -2.65
CA VAL A 56 1.44 19.14 -1.39
C VAL A 56 1.99 19.93 -0.20
N GLU A 57 3.23 20.41 -0.27
CA GLU A 57 3.85 21.18 0.80
C GLU A 57 3.07 22.46 1.12
N PHE A 58 2.67 23.19 0.09
CA PHE A 58 1.84 24.40 0.24
C PHE A 58 0.50 24.09 0.90
N ILE A 59 -0.22 23.06 0.44
CA ILE A 59 -1.52 22.68 1.01
C ILE A 59 -1.37 22.23 2.46
N LEU A 60 -0.36 21.43 2.80
CA LEU A 60 -0.11 21.00 4.17
C LEU A 60 0.22 22.18 5.11
N SER A 61 0.79 23.27 4.58
CA SER A 61 1.05 24.48 5.38
C SER A 61 -0.22 25.22 5.80
N LEU A 62 -1.36 24.90 5.21
CA LEU A 62 -2.66 25.56 5.45
C LEU A 62 -3.51 24.88 6.53
N ASN A 63 -2.98 23.93 7.29
CA ASN A 63 -3.70 23.15 8.31
C ASN A 63 -4.97 22.46 7.77
N VAL A 64 -4.89 21.87 6.59
CA VAL A 64 -5.96 21.03 6.03
C VAL A 64 -6.04 19.68 6.76
N GLU A 65 -7.19 19.02 6.65
CA GLU A 65 -7.33 17.65 7.16
C GLU A 65 -6.50 16.68 6.30
N ILE A 66 -5.44 16.13 6.88
CA ILE A 66 -4.46 15.30 6.17
C ILE A 66 -4.98 13.90 5.83
N ASP A 67 -5.93 13.40 6.63
CA ASP A 67 -6.46 12.03 6.51
C ASP A 67 -7.88 11.98 5.93
N LEU A 68 -8.32 13.07 5.26
CA LEU A 68 -9.64 13.08 4.64
C LEU A 68 -9.76 11.96 3.60
N LYS A 69 -10.86 11.21 3.68
CA LYS A 69 -11.14 10.09 2.79
C LYS A 69 -12.03 10.49 1.62
N ASP A 70 -11.72 10.00 0.43
CA ASP A 70 -12.59 10.08 -0.74
C ASP A 70 -13.75 9.08 -0.66
N ASP A 71 -14.58 8.99 -1.70
CA ASP A 71 -15.76 8.10 -1.76
C ASP A 71 -15.43 6.61 -1.61
N ALA A 72 -14.23 6.19 -1.99
CA ALA A 72 -13.72 4.83 -1.76
C ALA A 72 -12.93 4.70 -0.45
N SER A 73 -13.02 5.72 0.41
CA SER A 73 -12.29 5.84 1.68
C SER A 73 -10.77 5.90 1.54
N TRP A 74 -10.26 6.33 0.38
CA TRP A 74 -8.82 6.56 0.22
C TRP A 74 -8.41 7.89 0.83
N ALA A 75 -7.44 7.83 1.74
CA ALA A 75 -6.73 9.01 2.24
C ALA A 75 -5.58 9.39 1.30
N PRO A 76 -5.05 10.63 1.39
CA PRO A 76 -3.89 11.05 0.61
C PRO A 76 -2.68 10.08 0.72
N LEU A 77 -2.44 9.50 1.89
CA LEU A 77 -1.34 8.56 2.09
C LEU A 77 -1.53 7.24 1.31
N HIS A 78 -2.75 6.73 1.20
CA HIS A 78 -3.04 5.59 0.33
C HIS A 78 -2.66 5.89 -1.13
N ILE A 79 -3.08 7.06 -1.61
CA ILE A 79 -2.84 7.49 -3.00
C ILE A 79 -1.35 7.64 -3.26
N ALA A 80 -0.63 8.36 -2.38
CA ALA A 80 0.81 8.59 -2.52
C ALA A 80 1.60 7.28 -2.47
N ALA A 81 1.25 6.36 -1.56
CA ALA A 81 1.91 5.06 -1.45
C ALA A 81 1.68 4.20 -2.69
N SER A 82 0.45 4.10 -3.17
CA SER A 82 0.10 3.35 -4.38
C SER A 82 0.78 3.93 -5.63
N ALA A 83 0.79 5.24 -5.77
CA ALA A 83 1.39 5.94 -6.90
C ALA A 83 2.93 5.97 -6.88
N GLY A 84 3.56 5.57 -5.77
CA GLY A 84 5.02 5.57 -5.64
C GLY A 84 5.62 6.95 -5.41
N ARG A 85 4.91 7.85 -4.74
CA ARG A 85 5.34 9.23 -4.47
C ARG A 85 6.14 9.32 -3.17
N GLU A 86 7.39 8.88 -3.19
CA GLU A 86 8.24 8.73 -1.98
C GLU A 86 8.36 10.01 -1.17
N GLU A 87 8.67 11.13 -1.82
CA GLU A 87 8.83 12.42 -1.13
C GLU A 87 7.51 12.91 -0.53
N ILE A 88 6.39 12.70 -1.22
CA ILE A 88 5.06 13.04 -0.70
C ILE A 88 4.71 12.17 0.51
N VAL A 89 4.98 10.86 0.45
CA VAL A 89 4.81 9.97 1.60
C VAL A 89 5.61 10.49 2.80
N ARG A 90 6.86 10.86 2.59
CA ARG A 90 7.72 11.45 3.64
C ARG A 90 7.09 12.69 4.26
N ARG A 91 6.55 13.60 3.44
CA ARG A 91 5.89 14.83 3.91
C ARG A 91 4.62 14.51 4.70
N LEU A 92 3.78 13.60 4.21
CA LEU A 92 2.56 13.19 4.90
C LEU A 92 2.87 12.57 6.27
N ILE A 93 3.85 11.67 6.35
CA ILE A 93 4.29 11.06 7.61
C ILE A 93 4.80 12.13 8.58
N SER A 94 5.65 13.05 8.13
CA SER A 94 6.21 14.11 8.97
C SER A 94 5.16 15.09 9.50
N ARG A 95 4.01 15.18 8.85
CA ARG A 95 2.86 16.00 9.27
C ARG A 95 1.80 15.21 10.04
N GLY A 96 2.11 13.98 10.44
CA GLY A 96 1.27 13.18 11.32
C GLY A 96 0.14 12.41 10.65
N ALA A 97 0.24 12.11 9.35
CA ALA A 97 -0.72 11.23 8.68
C ALA A 97 -0.83 9.88 9.40
N GLN A 98 -2.05 9.34 9.50
CA GLN A 98 -2.31 8.04 10.10
C GLN A 98 -1.78 6.92 9.19
N LEU A 99 -0.82 6.14 9.70
CA LEU A 99 -0.13 5.11 8.91
C LEU A 99 -0.98 3.85 8.68
N ASN A 100 -1.85 3.54 9.64
CA ASN A 100 -2.70 2.34 9.60
C ASN A 100 -4.15 2.67 9.19
N ILE A 101 -4.35 3.81 8.55
CA ILE A 101 -5.65 4.20 8.02
C ILE A 101 -6.13 3.20 6.97
N ILE A 102 -7.41 2.82 7.02
CA ILE A 102 -7.98 1.84 6.12
C ILE A 102 -8.96 2.48 5.14
N ASN A 103 -8.96 1.99 3.92
CA ASN A 103 -9.94 2.36 2.90
C ASN A 103 -11.17 1.42 2.93
N GLN A 104 -12.06 1.56 1.94
CA GLN A 104 -13.27 0.75 1.81
C GLN A 104 -12.99 -0.76 1.75
N ASN A 105 -11.84 -1.17 1.23
CA ASN A 105 -11.42 -2.58 1.18
C ASN A 105 -10.69 -3.04 2.44
N GLY A 106 -10.58 -2.21 3.46
CA GLY A 106 -9.80 -2.49 4.67
C GLY A 106 -8.29 -2.42 4.48
N CYS A 107 -7.83 -1.95 3.31
CA CYS A 107 -6.40 -1.86 2.99
C CYS A 107 -5.75 -0.64 3.65
N THR A 108 -4.57 -0.83 4.19
CA THR A 108 -3.67 0.23 4.66
C THR A 108 -2.76 0.70 3.51
N PRO A 109 -2.08 1.86 3.65
CA PRO A 109 -1.04 2.27 2.69
C PRO A 109 0.05 1.21 2.47
N LEU A 110 0.40 0.44 3.50
CA LEU A 110 1.40 -0.64 3.41
C LEU A 110 0.93 -1.79 2.50
N HIS A 111 -0.35 -2.12 2.48
CA HIS A 111 -0.88 -3.10 1.52
C HIS A 111 -0.59 -2.70 0.07
N TYR A 112 -0.78 -1.43 -0.26
CA TYR A 112 -0.51 -0.92 -1.61
C TYR A 112 0.98 -0.84 -1.92
N ALA A 113 1.80 -0.42 -0.97
CA ALA A 113 3.25 -0.42 -1.11
C ALA A 113 3.76 -1.85 -1.39
N ALA A 114 3.24 -2.85 -0.67
CA ALA A 114 3.58 -4.26 -0.86
C ALA A 114 3.13 -4.80 -2.23
N SER A 115 1.90 -4.49 -2.64
CA SER A 115 1.33 -4.95 -3.91
C SER A 115 2.01 -4.33 -5.14
N LYS A 116 2.51 -3.10 -5.02
CA LYS A 116 3.12 -2.31 -6.10
C LYS A 116 4.65 -2.30 -6.07
N ASP A 117 5.27 -3.09 -5.19
CA ASP A 117 6.73 -3.16 -4.99
C ASP A 117 7.38 -1.79 -4.71
N ARG A 118 6.74 -0.98 -3.83
CA ARG A 118 7.23 0.31 -3.41
C ARG A 118 8.12 0.16 -2.18
N TYR A 119 9.35 -0.31 -2.37
CA TYR A 119 10.26 -0.67 -1.29
C TYR A 119 10.55 0.49 -0.32
N GLU A 120 10.96 1.64 -0.85
CA GLU A 120 11.31 2.81 -0.01
C GLU A 120 10.10 3.35 0.77
N ILE A 121 8.91 3.30 0.17
CA ILE A 121 7.67 3.68 0.85
C ILE A 121 7.32 2.68 1.95
N ALA A 122 7.41 1.38 1.68
CA ALA A 122 7.18 0.35 2.68
C ALA A 122 8.16 0.49 3.86
N LEU A 123 9.45 0.77 3.58
CA LEU A 123 10.46 1.03 4.59
C LEU A 123 10.07 2.24 5.47
N MET A 124 9.75 3.37 4.86
CA MET A 124 9.31 4.57 5.59
C MET A 124 8.09 4.30 6.47
N LEU A 125 7.08 3.59 5.94
CA LEU A 125 5.88 3.24 6.70
C LEU A 125 6.21 2.36 7.90
N LEU A 126 6.98 1.29 7.71
CA LEU A 126 7.36 0.35 8.77
C LEU A 126 8.24 0.98 9.85
N GLU A 127 9.22 1.81 9.46
CA GLU A 127 10.08 2.52 10.41
C GLU A 127 9.31 3.54 11.27
N ASN A 128 8.16 4.02 10.79
CA ASN A 128 7.31 4.96 11.52
C ASN A 128 6.11 4.32 12.22
N GLY A 129 6.02 2.99 12.26
CA GLY A 129 5.03 2.25 13.05
C GLY A 129 3.82 1.73 12.29
N ALA A 130 3.90 1.58 10.97
CA ALA A 130 2.89 0.84 10.22
C ALA A 130 2.85 -0.61 10.68
N ASP A 131 1.64 -1.16 10.85
CA ASP A 131 1.44 -2.55 11.26
C ASP A 131 1.72 -3.52 10.10
N PRO A 132 2.78 -4.35 10.16
CA PRO A 132 3.08 -5.31 9.11
C PRO A 132 2.06 -6.43 9.00
N ASN A 133 1.21 -6.62 10.02
CA ASN A 133 0.21 -7.68 10.12
C ASN A 133 -1.23 -7.18 9.96
N ALA A 134 -1.43 -5.93 9.54
CA ALA A 134 -2.76 -5.42 9.25
C ALA A 134 -3.44 -6.28 8.19
N THR A 135 -4.72 -6.60 8.40
CA THR A 135 -5.52 -7.40 7.49
C THR A 135 -6.58 -6.56 6.79
N ASP A 136 -6.78 -6.79 5.51
CA ASP A 136 -7.86 -6.19 4.74
C ASP A 136 -9.18 -6.97 4.91
N LYS A 137 -10.23 -6.63 4.14
CA LYS A 137 -11.54 -7.30 4.20
C LYS A 137 -11.50 -8.79 3.81
N PHE A 138 -10.45 -9.21 3.13
CA PHE A 138 -10.20 -10.60 2.78
C PHE A 138 -9.22 -11.27 3.75
N GLU A 139 -8.99 -10.66 4.92
CA GLU A 139 -8.01 -11.11 5.92
C GLU A 139 -6.57 -11.22 5.39
N SER A 140 -6.30 -10.58 4.24
CA SER A 140 -4.99 -10.59 3.58
C SER A 140 -4.07 -9.53 4.20
N THR A 141 -2.82 -9.92 4.49
CA THR A 141 -1.77 -9.03 5.02
C THR A 141 -0.91 -8.43 3.88
N PRO A 142 -0.10 -7.41 4.16
CA PRO A 142 0.92 -6.95 3.21
C PRO A 142 1.86 -8.09 2.74
N LEU A 143 2.17 -9.05 3.61
CA LEU A 143 3.02 -10.19 3.26
C LEU A 143 2.34 -11.12 2.23
N HIS A 144 1.03 -11.35 2.32
CA HIS A 144 0.28 -12.05 1.28
C HIS A 144 0.44 -11.37 -0.09
N ARG A 145 0.33 -10.04 -0.13
CA ARG A 145 0.48 -9.25 -1.37
C ARG A 145 1.88 -9.37 -1.96
N ALA A 146 2.90 -9.24 -1.13
CA ALA A 146 4.29 -9.34 -1.55
C ALA A 146 4.64 -10.76 -2.03
N ALA A 147 4.14 -11.80 -1.33
CA ALA A 147 4.38 -13.20 -1.66
C ALA A 147 3.76 -13.59 -3.01
N SER A 148 2.50 -13.24 -3.25
CA SER A 148 1.81 -13.47 -4.53
C SER A 148 2.54 -12.82 -5.71
N LYS A 149 3.14 -11.65 -5.51
CA LYS A 149 3.92 -10.96 -6.55
C LYS A 149 5.36 -11.45 -6.69
N GLY A 150 5.87 -12.18 -5.70
CA GLY A 150 7.26 -12.60 -5.66
C GLY A 150 8.26 -11.47 -5.36
N ASN A 151 7.83 -10.44 -4.68
CA ASN A 151 8.62 -9.26 -4.34
C ASN A 151 9.63 -9.57 -3.23
N PHE A 152 10.71 -10.24 -3.57
CA PHE A 152 11.70 -10.80 -2.64
C PHE A 152 12.23 -9.78 -1.61
N ARG A 153 12.71 -8.62 -2.07
CA ARG A 153 13.24 -7.57 -1.17
C ARG A 153 12.19 -7.06 -0.20
N LEU A 154 10.94 -6.97 -0.66
CA LEU A 154 9.85 -6.49 0.16
C LEU A 154 9.41 -7.55 1.18
N ILE A 155 9.42 -8.83 0.82
CA ILE A 155 9.19 -9.93 1.76
C ILE A 155 10.26 -9.88 2.88
N GLN A 156 11.54 -9.76 2.53
CA GLN A 156 12.61 -9.61 3.53
C GLN A 156 12.38 -8.43 4.46
N LEU A 157 11.96 -7.28 3.91
CA LEU A 157 11.68 -6.09 4.69
C LEU A 157 10.53 -6.30 5.68
N LEU A 158 9.43 -6.89 5.22
CA LEU A 158 8.26 -7.19 6.07
C LEU A 158 8.62 -8.17 7.19
N LEU A 159 9.35 -9.24 6.87
CA LEU A 159 9.82 -10.22 7.85
C LEU A 159 10.73 -9.58 8.92
N LYS A 160 11.65 -8.72 8.49
CA LYS A 160 12.54 -7.97 9.40
C LYS A 160 11.76 -7.09 10.39
N HIS A 161 10.59 -6.59 9.97
CA HIS A 161 9.73 -5.74 10.80
C HIS A 161 8.60 -6.52 11.50
N GLY A 162 8.71 -7.84 11.61
CA GLY A 162 7.82 -8.66 12.41
C GLY A 162 6.56 -9.14 11.71
N ALA A 163 6.55 -9.20 10.38
CA ALA A 163 5.45 -9.83 9.65
C ALA A 163 5.33 -11.31 10.01
N SER A 164 4.14 -11.75 10.39
CA SER A 164 3.83 -13.14 10.69
C SER A 164 3.64 -13.95 9.42
N THR A 165 4.35 -15.06 9.31
CA THR A 165 4.41 -15.88 8.09
C THR A 165 3.21 -16.80 7.88
N ASN A 166 2.44 -17.08 8.94
CA ASN A 166 1.40 -18.12 8.95
C ASN A 166 -0.03 -17.58 9.14
N ILE A 167 -0.24 -16.28 8.99
CA ILE A 167 -1.60 -15.71 8.97
C ILE A 167 -2.32 -16.25 7.74
N GLN A 168 -3.56 -16.68 7.92
CA GLN A 168 -4.42 -17.19 6.85
C GLN A 168 -5.40 -16.10 6.41
N ASP A 169 -5.56 -15.94 5.11
CA ASP A 169 -6.58 -15.07 4.53
C ASP A 169 -7.97 -15.71 4.59
N SER A 170 -8.97 -15.03 4.02
CA SER A 170 -10.36 -15.52 4.01
C SER A 170 -10.56 -16.86 3.30
N GLU A 171 -9.64 -17.28 2.45
CA GLU A 171 -9.62 -18.60 1.80
C GLU A 171 -8.78 -19.63 2.56
N GLY A 172 -8.23 -19.24 3.70
CA GLY A 172 -7.33 -20.06 4.50
C GLY A 172 -5.90 -20.09 3.97
N ASN A 173 -5.58 -19.32 2.96
CA ASN A 173 -4.24 -19.29 2.37
C ASN A 173 -3.28 -18.49 3.26
N THR A 174 -2.10 -19.06 3.51
CA THR A 174 -0.94 -18.31 4.05
C THR A 174 -0.20 -17.62 2.90
N PRO A 175 0.70 -16.67 3.18
CA PRO A 175 1.57 -16.11 2.14
C PRO A 175 2.31 -17.18 1.33
N LEU A 176 2.70 -18.29 1.96
CA LEU A 176 3.36 -19.40 1.28
C LEU A 176 2.45 -20.11 0.28
N HIS A 177 1.17 -20.31 0.58
CA HIS A 177 0.20 -20.84 -0.39
C HIS A 177 0.20 -20.00 -1.67
N LEU A 178 0.10 -18.67 -1.53
CA LEU A 178 0.06 -17.74 -2.66
C LEU A 178 1.38 -17.76 -3.46
N ALA A 179 2.51 -17.81 -2.77
CA ALA A 179 3.81 -17.91 -3.45
C ALA A 179 3.94 -19.22 -4.25
N CYS A 180 3.43 -20.33 -3.71
CA CYS A 180 3.43 -21.63 -4.40
C CYS A 180 2.49 -21.67 -5.60
N ASP A 181 1.28 -21.14 -5.46
CA ASP A 181 0.29 -21.09 -6.54
C ASP A 181 0.77 -20.25 -7.74
N GLU A 182 1.37 -19.11 -7.44
CA GLU A 182 1.92 -18.18 -8.43
C GLU A 182 3.34 -18.55 -8.91
N GLU A 183 3.85 -19.72 -8.51
CA GLU A 183 5.18 -20.23 -8.88
C GLU A 183 6.34 -19.29 -8.51
N ARG A 184 6.22 -18.54 -7.40
CA ARG A 184 7.22 -17.60 -6.89
C ARG A 184 8.28 -18.34 -6.05
N SER A 185 9.13 -19.13 -6.70
CA SER A 185 10.05 -20.07 -6.03
C SER A 185 10.98 -19.41 -5.02
N GLU A 186 11.58 -18.27 -5.34
CA GLU A 186 12.50 -17.58 -4.42
C GLU A 186 11.75 -16.99 -3.21
N ALA A 187 10.54 -16.45 -3.43
CA ALA A 187 9.68 -16.00 -2.35
C ALA A 187 9.26 -17.16 -1.43
N ALA A 188 8.87 -18.29 -2.02
CA ALA A 188 8.48 -19.48 -1.26
C ALA A 188 9.64 -20.02 -0.40
N LYS A 189 10.86 -20.11 -0.94
CA LYS A 189 12.06 -20.48 -0.18
C LYS A 189 12.30 -19.56 1.00
N LEU A 190 12.30 -18.25 0.73
CA LEU A 190 12.52 -17.22 1.75
C LEU A 190 11.50 -17.32 2.89
N LEU A 191 10.22 -17.52 2.57
CA LEU A 191 9.16 -17.68 3.56
C LEU A 191 9.39 -18.91 4.45
N VAL A 192 9.75 -20.04 3.85
CA VAL A 192 10.05 -21.29 4.57
C VAL A 192 11.27 -21.13 5.48
N GLU A 193 12.34 -20.50 5.00
CA GLU A 193 13.54 -20.19 5.80
C GLU A 193 13.24 -19.29 7.01
N HIS A 194 12.14 -18.54 6.96
CA HIS A 194 11.67 -17.68 8.05
C HIS A 194 10.48 -18.25 8.83
N GLY A 195 10.26 -19.56 8.76
CA GLY A 195 9.30 -20.26 9.61
C GLY A 195 7.88 -20.38 9.05
N SER A 196 7.67 -20.15 7.74
CA SER A 196 6.39 -20.51 7.13
C SER A 196 6.15 -22.01 7.19
N SER A 197 4.99 -22.40 7.70
CA SER A 197 4.58 -23.81 7.74
C SER A 197 4.22 -24.32 6.36
N ILE A 198 4.76 -25.48 5.99
CA ILE A 198 4.41 -26.19 4.76
C ILE A 198 3.21 -27.14 4.96
N TYR A 199 2.67 -27.22 6.19
CA TYR A 199 1.62 -28.18 6.60
C TYR A 199 0.26 -27.55 6.88
N ILE A 200 0.15 -26.21 6.92
CA ILE A 200 -1.14 -25.54 7.12
C ILE A 200 -2.02 -25.80 5.91
N GLU A 201 -3.25 -26.23 6.14
CA GLU A 201 -4.25 -26.43 5.09
C GLU A 201 -5.12 -25.18 4.91
N ASN A 202 -5.42 -24.83 3.68
CA ASN A 202 -6.40 -23.80 3.34
C ASN A 202 -7.83 -24.40 3.36
N LYS A 203 -8.85 -23.62 3.00
CA LYS A 203 -10.26 -24.07 2.96
C LYS A 203 -10.55 -25.16 1.92
N GLU A 204 -9.65 -25.36 0.95
CA GLU A 204 -9.71 -26.48 0.00
C GLU A 204 -9.00 -27.74 0.52
N GLU A 205 -8.59 -27.75 1.81
CA GLU A 205 -7.83 -28.85 2.43
C GLU A 205 -6.48 -29.11 1.74
N LYS A 206 -5.89 -28.05 1.17
CA LYS A 206 -4.59 -28.11 0.48
C LYS A 206 -3.51 -27.41 1.29
N THR A 207 -2.37 -28.06 1.43
CA THR A 207 -1.15 -27.47 1.97
C THR A 207 -0.39 -26.70 0.87
N PRO A 208 0.56 -25.80 1.23
CA PRO A 208 1.42 -25.16 0.24
C PRO A 208 2.16 -26.15 -0.66
N LEU A 209 2.60 -27.30 -0.11
CA LEU A 209 3.28 -28.34 -0.88
C LEU A 209 2.39 -28.98 -1.94
N GLN A 210 1.09 -29.15 -1.64
CA GLN A 210 0.14 -29.72 -2.60
C GLN A 210 -0.23 -28.76 -3.73
N ILE A 211 -0.11 -27.45 -3.47
CA ILE A 211 -0.32 -26.39 -4.48
C ILE A 211 0.93 -26.20 -5.34
N ALA A 212 2.11 -26.38 -4.75
CA ALA A 212 3.39 -26.17 -5.44
C ALA A 212 3.53 -27.03 -6.68
N LYS A 213 3.91 -26.40 -7.79
CA LYS A 213 4.10 -27.07 -9.09
C LYS A 213 5.57 -27.36 -9.37
N GLY A 214 5.83 -28.26 -10.31
CA GLY A 214 7.19 -28.63 -10.72
C GLY A 214 8.02 -29.21 -9.56
N GLY A 215 9.27 -28.78 -9.46
CA GLY A 215 10.20 -29.24 -8.40
C GLY A 215 10.13 -28.45 -7.09
N LEU A 216 9.22 -27.48 -6.97
CA LEU A 216 9.19 -26.58 -5.83
C LEU A 216 8.78 -27.30 -4.54
N GLY A 217 7.76 -28.13 -4.58
CA GLY A 217 7.29 -28.87 -3.37
C GLY A 217 8.39 -29.73 -2.73
N PRO A 218 9.08 -30.63 -3.46
CA PRO A 218 10.22 -31.37 -2.96
C PRO A 218 11.36 -30.50 -2.43
N LEU A 219 11.61 -29.35 -3.08
CA LEU A 219 12.63 -28.40 -2.65
C LEU A 219 12.28 -27.78 -1.29
N LEU A 220 11.04 -27.30 -1.10
CA LEU A 220 10.58 -26.71 0.16
C LEU A 220 10.60 -27.74 1.30
N ARG A 221 10.20 -28.99 1.02
CA ARG A 221 10.28 -30.06 2.00
C ARG A 221 11.71 -30.31 2.45
N ARG A 222 12.68 -30.32 1.52
CA ARG A 222 14.09 -30.48 1.86
C ARG A 222 14.63 -29.38 2.76
N ILE A 223 14.18 -28.13 2.56
CA ILE A 223 14.59 -26.99 3.40
C ILE A 223 14.09 -27.18 4.84
N VAL A 224 12.91 -27.74 5.04
CA VAL A 224 12.29 -27.91 6.37
C VAL A 224 12.79 -29.17 7.08
N GLU A 225 12.92 -30.27 6.36
CA GLU A 225 13.23 -31.58 6.91
C GLU A 225 14.75 -31.91 6.93
N GLY A 226 15.58 -31.03 6.31
CA GLY A 226 17.06 -31.07 6.33
C GLY A 226 17.67 -32.14 5.49
#